data_c6c44accd85dbbb95a82d215e9e2dce1
#
_entry.id   c6c44accd85dbbb95a82d215e9e2dce1
#
_cell.length_a   1.000
_cell.length_b   1.000
_cell.length_c   1.000
_cell.angle_alpha   90.00
_cell.angle_beta   90.00
_cell.angle_gamma   90.00
#
_symmetry.space_group_name_H-M   'P 1'
#
loop_
_entity.id
_entity.type
_entity.pdbx_description
1 polymer ?
#
loop_
_entity_poly.entity_id
_entity_poly.type
_entity_poly.pdbx_seq_one_letter_code
_entity_poly.pdbx_strand_id
1 'polypeptide(L)'
;MKKMALTLLCVAALSACTATTPELEPLPGSLTYGENASSRKTRAAPGTMIQNRFLHNGSMVFETYEVQPDHTYKLVRRSVADTWPPGD
;
A
#
# COMPACT_ATOMS: atom_id res chain seq x y z
N MET A 1 21.15 39.10 -10.25
CA MET A 1 20.21 38.58 -11.24
C MET A 1 20.49 37.15 -11.63
N LYS A 2 21.74 36.84 -11.84
CA LYS A 2 22.09 35.47 -12.21
C LYS A 2 21.81 34.49 -11.09
N LYS A 3 21.78 34.97 -9.88
CA LYS A 3 21.56 34.10 -8.73
C LYS A 3 20.15 33.53 -8.67
N MET A 4 19.23 34.18 -9.31
CA MET A 4 17.85 33.72 -9.29
C MET A 4 17.67 32.42 -10.05
N ALA A 5 18.42 32.23 -11.10
CA ALA A 5 18.31 31.01 -11.90
C ALA A 5 18.71 29.78 -11.10
N LEU A 6 19.70 29.94 -10.26
CA LEU A 6 20.17 28.82 -9.44
C LEU A 6 19.13 28.38 -8.43
N THR A 7 18.41 29.34 -7.88
CA THR A 7 17.38 29.04 -6.91
C THR A 7 16.27 28.20 -7.54
N LEU A 8 15.90 28.51 -8.75
CA LEU A 8 14.86 27.78 -9.44
C LEU A 8 15.25 26.33 -9.68
N LEU A 9 16.50 26.10 -10.01
CA LEU A 9 16.98 24.74 -10.25
C LEU A 9 16.87 23.88 -9.00
N CYS A 10 17.16 24.46 -7.86
CA CYS A 10 17.07 23.71 -6.61
C CYS A 10 15.65 23.27 -6.31
N VAL A 11 14.68 24.11 -6.57
CA VAL A 11 13.29 23.78 -6.35
C VAL A 11 12.85 22.63 -7.24
N ALA A 12 13.26 22.65 -8.49
CA ALA A 12 12.92 21.60 -9.42
C ALA A 12 13.48 20.25 -8.96
N ALA A 13 14.70 20.26 -8.46
CA ALA A 13 15.32 19.04 -7.98
C ALA A 13 14.57 18.43 -6.81
N LEU A 14 14.10 19.26 -5.91
CA LEU A 14 13.34 18.78 -4.78
C LEU A 14 12.03 18.14 -5.20
N SER A 15 11.37 18.71 -6.19
CA SER A 15 10.14 18.13 -6.69
C SER A 15 10.36 16.74 -7.25
N ALA A 16 11.47 16.53 -7.92
CA ALA A 16 11.77 15.22 -8.49
C ALA A 16 12.00 14.15 -7.42
N CYS A 17 12.38 14.56 -6.23
CA CYS A 17 12.67 13.59 -5.16
C CYS A 17 11.42 13.09 -4.45
N THR A 18 10.29 13.65 -4.71
CA THR A 18 9.05 13.24 -4.05
C THR A 18 8.28 12.24 -4.88
N ALA A 19 8.97 11.25 -5.39
CA ALA A 19 8.32 10.20 -6.15
C ALA A 19 7.33 9.44 -5.25
N THR A 20 6.17 9.15 -5.79
CA THR A 20 5.16 8.41 -5.04
C THR A 20 5.47 6.92 -5.06
N THR A 21 5.10 6.24 -3.99
CA THR A 21 5.19 4.79 -3.94
C THR A 21 4.17 4.18 -4.88
N PRO A 22 4.56 3.21 -5.71
CA PRO A 22 3.59 2.55 -6.57
C PRO A 22 2.49 1.90 -5.75
N GLU A 23 1.30 1.93 -6.27
CA GLU A 23 0.17 1.29 -5.63
C GLU A 23 0.33 -0.22 -5.72
N LEU A 24 0.06 -0.91 -4.61
CA LEU A 24 0.16 -2.36 -4.58
C LEU A 24 -1.05 -2.98 -5.26
N GLU A 25 -0.78 -3.98 -6.10
CA GLU A 25 -1.86 -4.68 -6.77
C GLU A 25 -2.44 -5.74 -5.86
N PRO A 26 -3.79 -5.88 -5.80
CA PRO A 26 -4.40 -6.95 -5.03
C PRO A 26 -4.04 -8.32 -5.59
N LEU A 27 -3.93 -9.29 -4.71
CA LEU A 27 -3.72 -10.70 -5.07
C LEU A 27 -4.93 -11.52 -4.65
N PRO A 28 -5.12 -12.71 -5.25
CA PRO A 28 -6.17 -13.60 -4.75
C PRO A 28 -5.96 -13.87 -3.26
N GLY A 29 -6.93 -13.51 -2.46
CA GLY A 29 -6.83 -13.55 -1.00
C GLY A 29 -6.78 -12.18 -0.36
N SER A 30 -6.44 -11.14 -1.12
CA SER A 30 -6.45 -9.78 -0.63
C SER A 30 -7.87 -9.29 -0.40
N LEU A 31 -8.04 -8.42 0.61
CA LEU A 31 -9.36 -7.83 0.85
C LEU A 31 -9.78 -6.89 -0.28
N THR A 32 -8.83 -6.43 -1.06
CA THR A 32 -9.09 -5.52 -2.16
C THR A 32 -9.06 -6.21 -3.52
N TYR A 33 -9.12 -7.55 -3.53
CA TYR A 33 -9.08 -8.33 -4.76
C TYR A 33 -10.50 -8.60 -5.26
N GLY A 34 -10.69 -8.53 -6.58
CA GLY A 34 -11.93 -8.93 -7.23
C GLY A 34 -12.84 -7.76 -7.55
N GLU A 35 -13.87 -8.08 -8.31
CA GLU A 35 -14.78 -7.06 -8.81
C GLU A 35 -15.57 -6.36 -7.71
N ASN A 36 -15.84 -7.08 -6.62
CA ASN A 36 -16.65 -6.55 -5.53
C ASN A 36 -15.79 -5.96 -4.40
N ALA A 37 -14.51 -5.76 -4.65
CA ALA A 37 -13.62 -5.28 -3.61
C ALA A 37 -14.04 -3.91 -3.08
N SER A 38 -14.49 -3.04 -3.97
CA SER A 38 -14.87 -1.69 -3.56
C SER A 38 -16.14 -1.64 -2.72
N SER A 39 -16.90 -2.75 -2.69
CA SER A 39 -18.11 -2.80 -1.85
C SER A 39 -17.85 -3.45 -0.50
N ARG A 40 -16.64 -3.96 -0.27
CA ARG A 40 -16.28 -4.49 1.04
C ARG A 40 -16.02 -3.36 2.00
N LYS A 41 -16.72 -3.39 3.11
CA LYS A 41 -16.60 -2.34 4.11
C LYS A 41 -16.45 -2.95 5.49
N THR A 42 -15.90 -2.15 6.39
CA THR A 42 -15.69 -2.56 7.77
C THR A 42 -16.34 -1.54 8.70
N ARG A 43 -16.63 -1.97 9.94
CA ARG A 43 -17.15 -1.07 10.94
C ARG A 43 -16.05 -0.31 11.66
N ALA A 44 -14.80 -0.64 11.40
CA ALA A 44 -13.68 0.04 12.03
C ALA A 44 -13.66 1.50 11.59
N ALA A 45 -13.14 2.35 12.47
CA ALA A 45 -13.07 3.78 12.18
C ALA A 45 -12.07 4.06 11.07
N PRO A 46 -12.30 5.08 10.25
CA PRO A 46 -11.31 5.50 9.25
C PRO A 46 -9.96 5.75 9.90
N GLY A 47 -8.90 5.34 9.23
CA GLY A 47 -7.54 5.45 9.75
C GLY A 47 -7.08 4.22 10.51
N THR A 48 -7.97 3.30 10.85
CA THR A 48 -7.59 2.06 11.52
C THR A 48 -6.77 1.20 10.57
N MET A 49 -5.75 0.54 11.11
CA MET A 49 -4.95 -0.41 10.33
C MET A 49 -5.43 -1.81 10.58
N ILE A 50 -5.67 -2.54 9.51
CA ILE A 50 -6.19 -3.91 9.57
C ILE A 50 -5.20 -4.82 8.87
N GLN A 51 -4.92 -5.96 9.47
CA GLN A 51 -3.98 -6.92 8.92
C GLN A 51 -4.70 -8.14 8.39
N ASN A 52 -4.16 -8.71 7.31
CA ASN A 52 -4.69 -9.90 6.68
C ASN A 52 -3.51 -10.76 6.24
N ARG A 53 -3.70 -12.07 6.23
CA ARG A 53 -2.67 -12.97 5.74
C ARG A 53 -3.33 -14.12 4.98
N PHE A 54 -2.62 -14.61 3.98
CA PHE A 54 -3.13 -15.70 3.15
C PHE A 54 -1.96 -16.35 2.41
N LEU A 55 -2.20 -17.55 1.90
CA LEU A 55 -1.23 -18.26 1.08
C LEU A 55 -1.41 -17.87 -0.38
N HIS A 56 -0.30 -17.67 -1.06
CA HIS A 56 -0.32 -17.36 -2.49
C HIS A 56 0.93 -17.97 -3.11
N ASN A 57 0.74 -18.89 -4.06
CA ASN A 57 1.85 -19.56 -4.73
C ASN A 57 2.86 -20.17 -3.78
N GLY A 58 2.38 -20.76 -2.69
CA GLY A 58 3.24 -21.43 -1.74
C GLY A 58 3.90 -20.52 -0.72
N SER A 59 3.66 -19.22 -0.80
CA SER A 59 4.23 -18.27 0.15
C SER A 59 3.13 -17.67 1.02
N MET A 60 3.49 -17.31 2.24
CA MET A 60 2.57 -16.61 3.12
C MET A 60 2.68 -15.11 2.87
N VAL A 61 1.56 -14.51 2.51
CA VAL A 61 1.49 -13.08 2.25
C VAL A 61 0.83 -12.39 3.43
N PHE A 62 1.46 -11.31 3.90
CA PHE A 62 0.95 -10.48 4.99
C PHE A 62 0.65 -9.11 4.42
N GLU A 63 -0.57 -8.64 4.63
CA GLU A 63 -0.97 -7.33 4.11
C GLU A 63 -1.54 -6.48 5.22
N THR A 64 -1.31 -5.18 5.09
CA THR A 64 -1.87 -4.19 6.01
C THR A 64 -2.72 -3.23 5.18
N TYR A 65 -3.91 -2.95 5.70
CA TYR A 65 -4.86 -2.06 5.04
C TYR A 65 -5.19 -0.90 5.95
N GLU A 66 -5.44 0.24 5.35
CA GLU A 66 -5.95 1.41 6.08
C GLU A 66 -7.42 1.59 5.75
N VAL A 67 -8.23 1.78 6.79
CA VAL A 67 -9.66 2.02 6.58
C VAL A 67 -9.86 3.44 6.07
N GLN A 68 -10.57 3.55 4.95
CA GLN A 68 -10.81 4.83 4.30
C GLN A 68 -12.02 5.55 4.91
N PRO A 69 -12.22 6.84 4.58
CA PRO A 69 -13.37 7.56 5.12
C PRO A 69 -14.71 6.92 4.80
N ASP A 70 -14.83 6.19 3.71
CA ASP A 70 -16.06 5.48 3.35
C ASP A 70 -16.08 4.06 3.91
N HIS A 71 -15.16 3.73 4.82
CA HIS A 71 -15.05 2.43 5.48
C HIS A 71 -14.60 1.30 4.57
N THR A 72 -14.09 1.62 3.40
CA THR A 72 -13.47 0.61 2.54
C THR A 72 -12.01 0.42 2.94
N TYR A 73 -11.34 -0.55 2.31
CA TYR A 73 -9.95 -0.89 2.61
C TYR A 73 -9.01 -0.33 1.56
N LYS A 74 -7.85 0.15 2.00
CA LYS A 74 -6.79 0.52 1.09
C LYS A 74 -5.53 -0.25 1.46
N LEU A 75 -5.01 -1.01 0.52
CA LEU A 75 -3.79 -1.80 0.75
C LEU A 75 -2.59 -0.87 0.81
N VAL A 76 -1.92 -0.83 1.96
CA VAL A 76 -0.82 0.11 2.17
C VAL A 76 0.53 -0.58 2.38
N ARG A 77 0.53 -1.88 2.71
CA ARG A 77 1.78 -2.59 2.93
C ARG A 77 1.62 -4.06 2.65
N ARG A 78 2.66 -4.67 2.13
CA ARG A 78 2.70 -6.11 1.88
C ARG A 78 4.08 -6.65 2.19
N SER A 79 4.14 -7.81 2.83
CA SER A 79 5.38 -8.56 2.95
C SER A 79 5.08 -10.03 2.63
N VAL A 80 6.08 -10.72 2.13
CA VAL A 80 5.94 -12.10 1.69
C VAL A 80 7.01 -12.94 2.36
N ALA A 81 6.57 -14.04 2.98
CA ALA A 81 7.50 -15.03 3.53
C ALA A 81 7.63 -16.16 2.52
N ASP A 82 8.84 -16.38 2.06
CA ASP A 82 9.07 -17.35 0.99
C ASP A 82 8.81 -18.79 1.43
N THR A 83 8.94 -19.06 2.71
CA THR A 83 8.74 -20.41 3.23
C THR A 83 7.65 -20.42 4.28
N TRP A 84 6.75 -21.35 4.15
CA TRP A 84 5.71 -21.52 5.15
C TRP A 84 5.55 -22.99 5.47
N PRO A 85 5.54 -23.40 6.72
CA PRO A 85 5.62 -22.54 7.90
C PRO A 85 7.02 -21.99 8.12
N PRO A 86 7.13 -20.80 8.74
CA PRO A 86 8.44 -20.21 9.01
C PRO A 86 9.16 -20.95 10.12
N GLY A 87 10.47 -20.79 10.15
CA GLY A 87 11.26 -21.33 11.23
C GLY A 87 11.86 -22.69 10.96
N ASP A 88 11.75 -23.17 9.77
CA ASP A 88 12.38 -24.46 9.42
C ASP A 88 13.84 -24.36 9.07
#